data_063d2842a9aa53b70e4a31b73148fe2c
#
_entry.id   063d2842a9aa53b70e4a31b73148fe2c
#
_cell.length_a   1.000
_cell.length_b   1.000
_cell.length_c   1.000
_cell.angle_alpha   90.00
_cell.angle_beta   90.00
_cell.angle_gamma   90.00
#
_symmetry.space_group_name_H-M   'P 1'
#
loop_
_entity.id
_entity.type
_entity.pdbx_description
1 polymer ?
#
loop_
_entity_poly.entity_id
_entity_poly.type
_entity_poly.pdbx_seq_one_letter_code
_entity_poly.pdbx_strand_id
1 'polypeptide(L)'
;CTGAVFSSSRAAALELEGTGKTDNPYLLSTAAELLEFAEKAAADPSICAMLTADISLEGETWTPIGSYAGTFDGNYHCISNLQCSGGRNTGMFTNLEGTVQNLGLTDVHIQGKNYVGGIAAVCSGKIINVFCEGDITATSSAGAAGGLIGQGKRKYYQGAVLQNAYHIGTVTAKGTVGGLAGRS
;
A
#
# COMPACT_ATOMS: atom_id res chain seq x y z
N CYS A 1 -22.82 44.59 6.30
CA CYS A 1 -21.75 43.57 6.42
C CYS A 1 -22.35 42.21 6.10
N THR A 2 -22.24 41.79 4.85
CA THR A 2 -22.67 40.48 4.36
C THR A 2 -21.53 39.50 4.53
N GLY A 3 -21.65 38.60 5.50
CA GLY A 3 -20.71 37.49 5.69
C GLY A 3 -20.81 36.52 4.51
N ALA A 4 -19.74 36.40 3.76
CA ALA A 4 -19.61 35.34 2.76
C ALA A 4 -19.45 34.00 3.50
N VAL A 5 -20.47 33.15 3.41
CA VAL A 5 -20.39 31.76 3.83
C VAL A 5 -19.56 31.03 2.77
N PHE A 6 -18.28 30.76 3.06
CA PHE A 6 -17.50 29.84 2.26
C PHE A 6 -18.06 28.44 2.48
N SER A 7 -18.99 28.05 1.61
CA SER A 7 -19.34 26.64 1.44
C SER A 7 -18.12 25.96 0.85
N SER A 8 -17.40 25.18 1.66
CA SER A 8 -16.44 24.22 1.11
C SER A 8 -17.25 23.16 0.36
N SER A 9 -17.40 23.33 -0.92
CA SER A 9 -17.92 22.28 -1.78
C SER A 9 -16.93 21.13 -1.73
N ARG A 10 -17.25 20.10 -0.94
CA ARG A 10 -16.59 18.80 -1.05
C ARG A 10 -16.76 18.40 -2.50
N ALA A 11 -15.66 18.29 -3.24
CA ALA A 11 -15.69 17.75 -4.60
C ALA A 11 -16.48 16.44 -4.56
N ALA A 12 -17.38 16.23 -5.52
CA ALA A 12 -18.14 14.99 -5.58
C ALA A 12 -17.13 13.83 -5.63
N ALA A 13 -17.36 12.78 -4.83
CA ALA A 13 -16.51 11.59 -4.82
C ALA A 13 -16.41 11.05 -6.25
N LEU A 14 -15.21 10.66 -6.67
CA LEU A 14 -15.00 10.10 -7.99
C LEU A 14 -15.72 8.72 -8.06
N GLU A 15 -16.55 8.55 -9.06
CA GLU A 15 -17.23 7.27 -9.31
C GLU A 15 -16.23 6.29 -9.94
N LEU A 16 -15.90 5.21 -9.23
CA LEU A 16 -15.04 4.15 -9.75
C LEU A 16 -15.86 3.16 -10.58
N GLU A 17 -15.31 2.71 -11.69
CA GLU A 17 -15.86 1.61 -12.47
C GLU A 17 -15.75 0.29 -11.71
N GLY A 18 -16.82 -0.52 -11.69
CA GLY A 18 -16.90 -1.77 -10.94
C GLY A 18 -17.70 -1.64 -9.64
N THR A 19 -17.76 -2.71 -8.87
CA THR A 19 -18.51 -2.78 -7.61
C THR A 19 -17.63 -3.09 -6.40
N GLY A 20 -16.33 -3.26 -6.60
CA GLY A 20 -15.38 -3.64 -5.55
C GLY A 20 -15.49 -5.09 -5.09
N LYS A 21 -16.27 -5.94 -5.78
CA LYS A 21 -16.38 -7.36 -5.49
C LYS A 21 -15.31 -8.16 -6.24
N THR A 22 -15.07 -9.38 -5.80
CA THR A 22 -14.03 -10.26 -6.42
C THR A 22 -14.33 -10.56 -7.89
N ASP A 23 -15.59 -10.70 -8.27
CA ASP A 23 -16.06 -10.93 -9.65
C ASP A 23 -16.23 -9.65 -10.47
N ASN A 24 -16.23 -8.49 -9.82
CA ASN A 24 -16.34 -7.17 -10.45
C ASN A 24 -15.55 -6.13 -9.63
N PRO A 25 -14.20 -6.19 -9.62
CA PRO A 25 -13.37 -5.28 -8.85
C PRO A 25 -13.47 -3.85 -9.35
N TYR A 26 -13.08 -2.87 -8.53
CA TYR A 26 -12.89 -1.51 -9.00
C TYR A 26 -11.74 -1.46 -10.01
N LEU A 27 -11.96 -0.82 -11.17
CA LEU A 27 -10.95 -0.63 -12.19
C LEU A 27 -10.24 0.71 -11.98
N LEU A 28 -8.91 0.67 -11.95
CA LEU A 28 -8.09 1.84 -11.64
C LEU A 28 -7.07 2.07 -12.76
N SER A 29 -7.07 3.27 -13.34
CA SER A 29 -6.17 3.69 -14.42
C SER A 29 -5.45 5.01 -14.15
N THR A 30 -5.86 5.74 -13.11
CA THR A 30 -5.34 7.07 -12.77
C THR A 30 -5.00 7.20 -11.29
N ALA A 31 -4.13 8.17 -10.95
CA ALA A 31 -3.82 8.51 -9.56
C ALA A 31 -5.08 8.87 -8.76
N ALA A 32 -6.00 9.64 -9.35
CA ALA A 32 -7.23 10.05 -8.69
C ALA A 32 -8.12 8.85 -8.32
N GLU A 33 -8.25 7.87 -9.23
CA GLU A 33 -9.00 6.63 -8.96
C GLU A 33 -8.33 5.77 -7.87
N LEU A 34 -7.00 5.70 -7.89
CA LEU A 34 -6.25 4.97 -6.84
C LEU A 34 -6.40 5.63 -5.46
N LEU A 35 -6.39 6.96 -5.38
CA LEU A 35 -6.61 7.69 -4.14
C LEU A 35 -8.07 7.53 -3.65
N GLU A 36 -9.06 7.63 -4.54
CA GLU A 36 -10.47 7.36 -4.20
C GLU A 36 -10.67 5.91 -3.72
N PHE A 37 -10.02 4.94 -4.38
CA PHE A 37 -10.03 3.56 -3.91
C PHE A 37 -9.47 3.43 -2.50
N ALA A 38 -8.37 4.13 -2.18
CA ALA A 38 -7.77 4.09 -0.85
C ALA A 38 -8.74 4.62 0.23
N GLU A 39 -9.52 5.67 -0.06
CA GLU A 39 -10.56 6.18 0.83
C GLU A 39 -11.70 5.17 1.02
N LYS A 40 -12.16 4.55 -0.07
CA LYS A 40 -13.20 3.50 -0.01
C LYS A 40 -12.72 2.27 0.76
N ALA A 41 -11.48 1.84 0.57
CA ALA A 41 -10.87 0.72 1.28
C ALA A 41 -10.68 0.99 2.79
N ALA A 42 -10.53 2.24 3.19
CA ALA A 42 -10.52 2.62 4.60
C ALA A 42 -11.90 2.43 5.27
N ALA A 43 -12.99 2.60 4.50
CA ALA A 43 -14.36 2.38 4.98
C ALA A 43 -14.78 0.90 4.88
N ASP A 44 -14.41 0.20 3.81
CA ASP A 44 -14.66 -1.22 3.62
C ASP A 44 -13.36 -1.95 3.22
N PRO A 45 -12.67 -2.59 4.16
CA PRO A 45 -11.40 -3.28 3.89
C PRO A 45 -11.49 -4.50 2.96
N SER A 46 -12.68 -4.96 2.63
CA SER A 46 -12.90 -6.19 1.85
C SER A 46 -13.01 -5.96 0.35
N ILE A 47 -13.08 -4.70 -0.09
CA ILE A 47 -13.23 -4.36 -1.51
C ILE A 47 -12.00 -4.77 -2.33
N CYS A 48 -12.26 -5.14 -3.58
CA CYS A 48 -11.25 -5.56 -4.54
C CYS A 48 -11.01 -4.50 -5.61
N ALA A 49 -9.77 -4.40 -6.07
CA ALA A 49 -9.39 -3.53 -7.18
C ALA A 49 -8.47 -4.23 -8.17
N MET A 50 -8.48 -3.75 -9.40
CA MET A 50 -7.59 -4.18 -10.47
C MET A 50 -7.07 -2.96 -11.25
N LEU A 51 -5.77 -2.90 -11.49
CA LEU A 51 -5.19 -1.88 -12.36
C LEU A 51 -5.50 -2.21 -13.83
N THR A 52 -5.76 -1.16 -14.61
CA THR A 52 -5.96 -1.26 -16.06
C THR A 52 -4.93 -0.44 -16.84
N ALA A 53 -4.05 0.30 -16.15
CA ALA A 53 -2.92 1.04 -16.68
C ALA A 53 -1.85 1.21 -15.61
N ASP A 54 -0.64 1.61 -16.03
CA ASP A 54 0.39 2.08 -15.12
C ASP A 54 -0.03 3.43 -14.52
N ILE A 55 0.20 3.62 -13.21
CA ILE A 55 -0.22 4.80 -12.47
C ILE A 55 1.00 5.51 -11.87
N SER A 56 1.16 6.80 -12.14
CA SER A 56 2.14 7.64 -11.45
C SER A 56 1.47 8.45 -10.33
N LEU A 57 2.08 8.39 -9.14
CA LEU A 57 1.72 9.21 -7.98
C LEU A 57 2.64 10.44 -7.85
N GLU A 58 3.26 10.89 -8.95
CA GLU A 58 4.11 12.07 -8.93
C GLU A 58 3.32 13.31 -8.48
N GLY A 59 3.82 13.99 -7.46
CA GLY A 59 3.15 15.14 -6.86
C GLY A 59 2.08 14.80 -5.82
N GLU A 60 1.71 13.55 -5.69
CA GLU A 60 0.74 13.07 -4.70
C GLU A 60 1.43 12.52 -3.45
N THR A 61 0.78 12.65 -2.31
CA THR A 61 1.23 12.02 -1.07
C THR A 61 0.37 10.80 -0.76
N TRP A 62 1.00 9.62 -0.68
CA TRP A 62 0.29 8.40 -0.34
C TRP A 62 -0.03 8.33 1.15
N THR A 63 -1.30 8.15 1.48
CA THR A 63 -1.73 7.76 2.82
C THR A 63 -1.93 6.25 2.87
N PRO A 64 -1.18 5.50 3.70
CA PRO A 64 -1.33 4.06 3.78
C PRO A 64 -2.77 3.62 4.00
N ILE A 65 -3.26 2.70 3.19
CA ILE A 65 -4.53 2.03 3.45
C ILE A 65 -4.40 1.28 4.78
N GLY A 66 -5.36 1.45 5.69
CA GLY A 66 -5.32 0.90 7.03
C GLY A 66 -5.22 -0.62 7.07
N SER A 67 -6.28 -1.31 7.48
CA SER A 67 -6.39 -2.78 7.31
C SER A 67 -7.00 -3.08 5.96
N TYR A 68 -6.46 -4.05 5.25
CA TYR A 68 -6.95 -4.46 3.94
C TYR A 68 -7.06 -5.98 3.83
N ALA A 69 -8.25 -6.47 3.53
CA ALA A 69 -8.59 -7.90 3.46
C ALA A 69 -9.08 -8.34 2.07
N GLY A 70 -9.25 -7.41 1.14
CA GLY A 70 -9.64 -7.68 -0.24
C GLY A 70 -8.49 -8.19 -1.12
N THR A 71 -8.69 -8.17 -2.43
CA THR A 71 -7.66 -8.46 -3.44
C THR A 71 -7.33 -7.20 -4.23
N PHE A 72 -6.06 -6.83 -4.23
CA PHE A 72 -5.51 -5.79 -5.09
C PHE A 72 -4.69 -6.45 -6.19
N ASP A 73 -5.20 -6.44 -7.41
CA ASP A 73 -4.52 -7.02 -8.57
C ASP A 73 -3.89 -5.92 -9.42
N GLY A 74 -2.58 -5.90 -9.47
CA GLY A 74 -1.84 -5.00 -10.34
C GLY A 74 -2.01 -5.31 -11.84
N ASN A 75 -2.54 -6.50 -12.17
CA ASN A 75 -2.74 -6.94 -13.56
C ASN A 75 -1.48 -6.70 -14.43
N TYR A 76 -0.30 -6.88 -13.82
CA TYR A 76 1.04 -6.64 -14.39
C TYR A 76 1.38 -5.18 -14.71
N HIS A 77 0.61 -4.22 -14.19
CA HIS A 77 0.92 -2.80 -14.23
C HIS A 77 1.75 -2.35 -13.02
N CYS A 78 2.32 -1.15 -13.14
CA CYS A 78 3.13 -0.53 -12.11
C CYS A 78 2.46 0.70 -11.50
N ILE A 79 2.71 0.92 -10.20
CA ILE A 79 2.49 2.19 -9.53
C ILE A 79 3.86 2.81 -9.25
N SER A 80 4.10 4.01 -9.75
CA SER A 80 5.36 4.73 -9.57
C SER A 80 5.23 5.93 -8.64
N ASN A 81 6.38 6.39 -8.09
CA ASN A 81 6.48 7.58 -7.25
C ASN A 81 5.64 7.51 -5.96
N LEU A 82 5.50 6.31 -5.37
CA LEU A 82 4.80 6.15 -4.11
C LEU A 82 5.64 6.71 -2.97
N GLN A 83 5.23 7.88 -2.44
CA GLN A 83 5.91 8.56 -1.35
C GLN A 83 5.03 8.56 -0.11
N CYS A 84 5.58 8.07 1.01
CA CYS A 84 4.88 8.01 2.28
C CYS A 84 5.84 8.20 3.45
N SER A 85 5.52 9.08 4.39
CA SER A 85 6.40 9.37 5.52
C SER A 85 5.65 9.63 6.83
N GLY A 86 6.35 9.43 7.96
CA GLY A 86 5.94 9.89 9.28
C GLY A 86 5.03 8.97 10.10
N GLY A 87 4.45 7.94 9.50
CA GLY A 87 3.59 6.97 10.19
C GLY A 87 4.34 6.09 11.21
N ARG A 88 3.58 5.48 12.13
CA ARG A 88 4.14 4.47 13.04
C ARG A 88 4.49 3.19 12.28
N ASN A 89 3.54 2.69 11.50
CA ASN A 89 3.66 1.54 10.63
C ASN A 89 3.30 2.01 9.22
N THR A 90 4.19 1.83 8.26
CA THR A 90 4.13 2.53 6.97
C THR A 90 4.45 1.57 5.82
N GLY A 91 3.66 1.67 4.75
CA GLY A 91 3.75 0.92 3.51
C GLY A 91 2.63 1.36 2.57
N MET A 92 2.44 0.68 1.46
CA MET A 92 1.22 0.86 0.67
C MET A 92 -0.01 0.53 1.54
N PHE A 93 0.07 -0.53 2.33
CA PHE A 93 -0.91 -0.92 3.35
C PHE A 93 -0.28 -0.89 4.75
N THR A 94 -1.04 -0.43 5.77
CA THR A 94 -0.60 -0.53 7.17
C THR A 94 -0.68 -1.98 7.65
N ASN A 95 -1.78 -2.67 7.34
CA ASN A 95 -1.99 -4.07 7.71
C ASN A 95 -2.65 -4.83 6.54
N LEU A 96 -1.92 -5.74 5.93
CA LEU A 96 -2.39 -6.57 4.83
C LEU A 96 -2.81 -7.94 5.35
N GLU A 97 -4.11 -8.23 5.26
CA GLU A 97 -4.71 -9.53 5.57
C GLU A 97 -5.19 -10.26 4.31
N GLY A 98 -5.46 -9.51 3.25
CA GLY A 98 -5.91 -9.99 1.94
C GLY A 98 -4.76 -10.37 1.01
N THR A 99 -4.94 -10.11 -0.28
CA THR A 99 -3.97 -10.46 -1.33
C THR A 99 -3.57 -9.24 -2.12
N VAL A 100 -2.27 -9.08 -2.35
CA VAL A 100 -1.70 -8.19 -3.37
C VAL A 100 -0.99 -9.07 -4.39
N GLN A 101 -1.33 -8.90 -5.66
CA GLN A 101 -0.77 -9.74 -6.71
C GLN A 101 -0.48 -8.97 -8.01
N ASN A 102 0.47 -9.51 -8.80
CA ASN A 102 0.80 -9.04 -10.15
C ASN A 102 1.07 -7.53 -10.21
N LEU A 103 1.79 -6.97 -9.21
CA LEU A 103 2.00 -5.53 -9.05
C LEU A 103 3.47 -5.17 -9.05
N GLY A 104 3.85 -4.15 -9.82
CA GLY A 104 5.12 -3.46 -9.68
C GLY A 104 4.98 -2.16 -8.88
N LEU A 105 5.91 -1.89 -7.97
CA LEU A 105 6.11 -0.57 -7.38
C LEU A 105 7.49 -0.05 -7.80
N THR A 106 7.56 1.17 -8.35
CA THR A 106 8.82 1.79 -8.79
C THR A 106 8.96 3.20 -8.19
N ASP A 107 10.19 3.66 -8.05
CA ASP A 107 10.50 4.97 -7.46
C ASP A 107 9.82 5.18 -6.09
N VAL A 108 9.92 4.16 -5.23
CA VAL A 108 9.25 4.16 -3.92
C VAL A 108 10.14 4.81 -2.87
N HIS A 109 9.56 5.73 -2.09
CA HIS A 109 10.23 6.34 -0.94
C HIS A 109 9.34 6.26 0.29
N ILE A 110 9.57 5.25 1.12
CA ILE A 110 8.76 5.00 2.32
C ILE A 110 9.60 5.13 3.58
N GLN A 111 9.17 6.02 4.47
CA GLN A 111 9.79 6.23 5.77
C GLN A 111 8.76 6.13 6.89
N GLY A 112 9.03 5.32 7.89
CA GLY A 112 8.16 5.17 9.05
C GLY A 112 8.94 4.99 10.35
N LYS A 113 8.23 4.84 11.47
CA LYS A 113 8.88 4.68 12.79
C LYS A 113 9.18 3.23 13.12
N ASN A 114 8.16 2.35 13.11
CA ASN A 114 8.30 0.98 13.62
C ASN A 114 8.41 -0.04 12.48
N TYR A 115 7.29 -0.50 11.95
CA TYR A 115 7.30 -1.50 10.88
C TYR A 115 7.12 -0.79 9.55
N VAL A 116 8.06 -1.00 8.63
CA VAL A 116 8.08 -0.34 7.33
C VAL A 116 8.33 -1.37 6.24
N GLY A 117 7.49 -1.35 5.22
CA GLY A 117 7.63 -2.22 4.05
C GLY A 117 7.05 -1.57 2.81
N GLY A 118 7.54 -1.92 1.64
CA GLY A 118 7.06 -1.36 0.38
C GLY A 118 5.57 -1.63 0.16
N ILE A 119 5.17 -2.87 0.33
CA ILE A 119 3.76 -3.27 0.21
C ILE A 119 3.04 -3.12 1.54
N ALA A 120 3.53 -3.71 2.62
CA ALA A 120 2.81 -3.71 3.88
C ALA A 120 3.74 -3.47 5.08
N ALA A 121 3.32 -2.62 6.01
CA ALA A 121 4.02 -2.51 7.27
C ALA A 121 3.88 -3.80 8.09
N VAL A 122 2.68 -4.38 8.12
CA VAL A 122 2.38 -5.66 8.76
C VAL A 122 1.61 -6.53 7.78
N CYS A 123 1.99 -7.78 7.65
CA CYS A 123 1.35 -8.72 6.72
C CYS A 123 1.03 -10.05 7.39
N SER A 124 -0.19 -10.52 7.21
CA SER A 124 -0.64 -11.91 7.46
C SER A 124 -1.35 -12.51 6.24
N GLY A 125 -1.44 -11.73 5.16
CA GLY A 125 -2.03 -12.10 3.88
C GLY A 125 -1.02 -12.64 2.87
N LYS A 126 -1.29 -12.41 1.59
CA LYS A 126 -0.51 -12.94 0.47
C LYS A 126 0.04 -11.82 -0.41
N ILE A 127 1.30 -11.97 -0.83
CA ILE A 127 1.98 -11.12 -1.81
C ILE A 127 2.53 -12.05 -2.89
N ILE A 128 1.99 -11.96 -4.11
CA ILE A 128 2.27 -12.93 -5.18
C ILE A 128 2.60 -12.19 -6.48
N ASN A 129 3.73 -12.52 -7.11
CA ASN A 129 4.20 -11.87 -8.34
C ASN A 129 4.30 -10.34 -8.16
N VAL A 130 5.01 -9.89 -7.12
CA VAL A 130 5.13 -8.47 -6.77
C VAL A 130 6.59 -8.07 -6.67
N PHE A 131 6.92 -6.90 -7.20
CA PHE A 131 8.21 -6.30 -6.92
C PHE A 131 8.06 -4.86 -6.41
N CYS A 132 9.08 -4.43 -5.66
CA CYS A 132 9.18 -3.06 -5.18
C CYS A 132 10.60 -2.55 -5.44
N GLU A 133 10.71 -1.39 -6.08
CA GLU A 133 11.96 -0.70 -6.35
C GLU A 133 11.96 0.65 -5.64
N GLY A 134 12.96 0.90 -4.78
CA GLY A 134 13.12 2.15 -4.07
C GLY A 134 13.68 2.02 -2.66
N ASP A 135 13.50 3.04 -1.85
CA ASP A 135 14.10 3.16 -0.53
C ASP A 135 13.06 2.99 0.59
N ILE A 136 13.36 2.08 1.50
CA ILE A 136 12.51 1.74 2.65
C ILE A 136 13.27 2.01 3.95
N THR A 137 12.76 2.90 4.81
CA THR A 137 13.47 3.32 6.03
C THR A 137 12.61 3.25 7.28
N ALA A 138 13.07 2.51 8.31
CA ALA A 138 12.51 2.52 9.66
C ALA A 138 13.41 3.31 10.63
N THR A 139 12.85 4.31 11.31
CA THR A 139 13.64 5.27 12.10
C THR A 139 13.71 4.96 13.59
N SER A 140 12.87 4.08 14.12
CA SER A 140 12.88 3.66 15.53
C SER A 140 13.95 2.61 15.80
N SER A 141 14.59 2.66 16.96
CA SER A 141 15.55 1.63 17.41
C SER A 141 14.92 0.25 17.63
N ALA A 142 13.61 0.19 17.86
CA ALA A 142 12.84 -1.06 17.92
C ALA A 142 12.11 -1.36 16.60
N GLY A 143 12.36 -0.58 15.55
CA GLY A 143 11.72 -0.72 14.26
C GLY A 143 12.26 -1.89 13.45
N ALA A 144 11.50 -2.30 12.45
CA ALA A 144 11.92 -3.27 11.46
C ALA A 144 11.54 -2.78 10.06
N ALA A 145 12.48 -2.86 9.13
CA ALA A 145 12.27 -2.55 7.73
C ALA A 145 12.50 -3.79 6.87
N GLY A 146 11.64 -3.98 5.89
CA GLY A 146 11.80 -4.96 4.82
C GLY A 146 11.37 -4.39 3.49
N GLY A 147 11.99 -4.80 2.41
CA GLY A 147 11.69 -4.28 1.07
C GLY A 147 10.22 -4.43 0.66
N LEU A 148 9.55 -5.48 1.14
CA LEU A 148 8.11 -5.71 0.89
C LEU A 148 7.29 -5.65 2.18
N ILE A 149 7.76 -6.24 3.26
CA ILE A 149 7.03 -6.41 4.52
C ILE A 149 7.89 -5.93 5.70
N GLY A 150 7.37 -5.02 6.52
CA GLY A 150 8.03 -4.62 7.77
C GLY A 150 7.98 -5.73 8.82
N GLN A 151 6.81 -6.31 9.05
CA GLN A 151 6.61 -7.44 9.94
C GLN A 151 5.60 -8.45 9.36
N GLY A 152 6.01 -9.71 9.25
CA GLY A 152 5.10 -10.84 9.03
C GLY A 152 4.39 -11.21 10.34
N LYS A 153 3.10 -11.52 10.28
CA LYS A 153 2.30 -12.03 11.39
C LYS A 153 1.62 -13.32 11.04
N ARG A 154 1.46 -14.18 12.03
CA ARG A 154 0.59 -15.35 11.90
C ARG A 154 -0.85 -14.98 12.26
N LYS A 155 -1.80 -15.38 11.41
CA LYS A 155 -3.22 -15.32 11.66
C LYS A 155 -3.77 -16.74 11.49
N TYR A 156 -4.42 -17.28 12.52
CA TYR A 156 -5.00 -18.62 12.48
C TYR A 156 -4.04 -19.72 11.97
N TYR A 157 -2.78 -19.73 12.52
CA TYR A 157 -1.73 -20.68 12.12
C TYR A 157 -1.13 -20.51 10.71
N GLN A 158 -1.60 -19.53 9.94
CA GLN A 158 -0.98 -19.16 8.67
C GLN A 158 -0.21 -17.86 8.82
N GLY A 159 1.00 -17.81 8.29
CA GLY A 159 1.83 -16.61 8.22
C GLY A 159 1.64 -15.86 6.91
N ALA A 160 2.35 -14.75 6.77
CA ALA A 160 2.44 -14.06 5.49
C ALA A 160 3.02 -14.98 4.41
N VAL A 161 2.42 -14.94 3.23
CA VAL A 161 2.91 -15.69 2.05
C VAL A 161 3.57 -14.71 1.09
N LEU A 162 4.84 -14.96 0.78
CA LEU A 162 5.59 -14.28 -0.29
C LEU A 162 5.89 -15.31 -1.38
N GLN A 163 5.43 -15.06 -2.60
CA GLN A 163 5.67 -15.92 -3.75
C GLN A 163 6.05 -15.06 -4.96
N ASN A 164 7.17 -15.43 -5.63
CA ASN A 164 7.67 -14.70 -6.80
C ASN A 164 7.76 -13.19 -6.54
N ALA A 165 8.41 -12.81 -5.42
CA ALA A 165 8.46 -11.43 -4.97
C ALA A 165 9.91 -11.02 -4.71
N TYR A 166 10.26 -9.79 -5.10
CA TYR A 166 11.61 -9.25 -4.89
C TYR A 166 11.59 -7.76 -4.62
N HIS A 167 12.70 -7.27 -4.07
CA HIS A 167 12.97 -5.85 -3.85
C HIS A 167 14.29 -5.45 -4.47
N ILE A 168 14.33 -4.27 -5.08
CA ILE A 168 15.52 -3.63 -5.62
C ILE A 168 15.64 -2.25 -4.95
N GLY A 169 16.74 -1.98 -4.28
CA GLY A 169 16.98 -0.70 -3.63
C GLY A 169 17.51 -0.81 -2.22
N THR A 170 17.34 0.25 -1.44
CA THR A 170 17.91 0.34 -0.10
C THR A 170 16.86 0.05 0.98
N VAL A 171 17.19 -0.84 1.90
CA VAL A 171 16.40 -1.07 3.11
C VAL A 171 17.21 -0.68 4.33
N THR A 172 16.72 0.29 5.10
CA THR A 172 17.44 0.84 6.24
C THR A 172 16.57 0.79 7.50
N ALA A 173 17.14 0.37 8.64
CA ALA A 173 16.50 0.51 9.94
C ALA A 173 17.54 0.72 11.05
N LYS A 174 17.14 1.40 12.14
CA LYS A 174 17.92 1.43 13.39
C LYS A 174 17.78 0.14 14.20
N GLY A 175 16.74 -0.64 13.93
CA GLY A 175 16.46 -1.94 14.56
C GLY A 175 16.79 -3.10 13.62
N THR A 176 15.78 -3.83 13.18
CA THR A 176 15.93 -5.04 12.34
C THR A 176 15.76 -4.70 10.86
N VAL A 177 16.62 -5.25 10.01
CA VAL A 177 16.55 -5.10 8.54
C VAL A 177 16.47 -6.48 7.90
N GLY A 178 15.61 -6.61 6.90
CA GLY A 178 15.55 -7.76 6.01
C GLY A 178 15.36 -7.33 4.56
N GLY A 179 15.95 -8.03 3.61
CA GLY A 179 15.83 -7.65 2.19
C GLY A 179 14.38 -7.69 1.70
N LEU A 180 13.58 -8.65 2.15
CA LEU A 180 12.15 -8.75 1.80
C LEU A 180 11.25 -8.53 3.01
N ALA A 181 11.54 -9.15 4.16
CA ALA A 181 10.77 -9.00 5.38
C ALA A 181 11.70 -8.59 6.53
N GLY A 182 11.36 -7.54 7.25
CA GLY A 182 12.17 -7.03 8.34
C GLY A 182 12.09 -7.93 9.58
N ARG A 183 10.91 -8.47 9.87
CA ARG A 183 10.66 -9.37 11.01
C ARG A 183 9.56 -10.38 10.68
N SER A 184 9.72 -11.61 11.10
CA SER A 184 8.74 -12.71 11.01
C SER A 184 8.41 -13.30 12.37
#